data_22edb620ce9749e212070c65de48a096
#
_entry.id   22edb620ce9749e212070c65de48a096
#
_cell.length_a   1.000
_cell.length_b   1.000
_cell.length_c   1.000
_cell.angle_alpha   90.00
_cell.angle_beta   90.00
_cell.angle_gamma   90.00
#
_symmetry.space_group_name_H-M   'P 1'
#
loop_
_entity.id
_entity.type
_entity.pdbx_description
1 polymer ?
#
loop_
_entity_poly.entity_id
_entity_poly.type
_entity_poly.pdbx_seq_one_letter_code
_entity_poly.pdbx_strand_id
1 'polypeptide(L)'
;GSYTDPHTGERHEDVLGVRVSWEKRWITLAPVATVLGLAFKMFDPEGLLGDKKEIGITCALVPTQHEGVQIGRRHWPSGSAFMNGPTWGADVFIPLEWIIGGVDYAGRGWQMLVECLSVGRCISLPANSVAAGMVSSYTTSLYARIRDQFGLPIGKFEGVDEALARIIANTYQMEASQDLALTGLDVGEKPSVISAMLKYHNTERMRKVLNDAMDIHGGRTVVQG
;
A
#
# COMPACT_ATOMS: atom_id res chain seq x y z
N GLY A 1 5.30 32.66 9.32
CA GLY A 1 6.39 32.58 8.35
C GLY A 1 6.00 33.09 6.98
N SER A 2 6.82 32.82 5.97
CA SER A 2 6.54 33.21 4.59
C SER A 2 6.88 32.07 3.65
N TYR A 3 6.20 32.01 2.50
CA TYR A 3 6.47 31.04 1.45
C TYR A 3 6.14 31.64 0.08
N THR A 4 6.67 31.04 -0.97
CA THR A 4 6.28 31.35 -2.35
C THR A 4 5.45 30.19 -2.87
N ASP A 5 4.24 30.48 -3.33
CA ASP A 5 3.38 29.47 -3.92
C ASP A 5 4.05 28.91 -5.20
N PRO A 6 4.33 27.61 -5.25
CA PRO A 6 5.06 27.02 -6.37
C PRO A 6 4.25 26.98 -7.69
N HIS A 7 2.94 27.18 -7.64
CA HIS A 7 2.09 27.18 -8.83
C HIS A 7 1.88 28.59 -9.40
N THR A 8 1.68 29.58 -8.52
CA THR A 8 1.39 30.96 -8.94
C THR A 8 2.63 31.82 -8.95
N GLY A 9 3.66 31.48 -8.19
CA GLY A 9 4.85 32.30 -7.95
C GLY A 9 4.59 33.50 -7.00
N GLU A 10 3.39 33.57 -6.42
CA GLU A 10 3.04 34.62 -5.45
C GLU A 10 3.72 34.37 -4.11
N ARG A 11 4.25 35.48 -3.52
CA ARG A 11 4.85 35.43 -2.20
C ARG A 11 3.82 35.79 -1.13
N HIS A 12 3.70 34.89 -0.15
CA HIS A 12 2.84 35.10 1.03
C HIS A 12 3.72 35.37 2.24
N GLU A 13 3.41 36.38 3.01
CA GLU A 13 4.12 36.79 4.23
C GLU A 13 3.17 36.77 5.42
N ASP A 14 3.72 36.69 6.64
CA ASP A 14 2.97 36.58 7.90
C ASP A 14 1.93 35.47 7.96
N VAL A 15 2.23 34.36 7.31
CA VAL A 15 1.34 33.17 7.26
C VAL A 15 1.58 32.31 8.49
N LEU A 16 0.50 31.83 9.10
CA LEU A 16 0.56 30.81 10.14
C LEU A 16 0.84 29.44 9.50
N GLY A 17 1.87 28.75 9.96
CA GLY A 17 2.32 27.50 9.39
C GLY A 17 3.10 26.66 10.38
N VAL A 18 3.55 25.50 9.92
CA VAL A 18 4.36 24.55 10.69
C VAL A 18 5.69 24.30 9.97
N ARG A 19 6.77 24.15 10.71
CA ARG A 19 8.07 23.73 10.18
C ARG A 19 8.22 22.24 10.35
N VAL A 20 8.48 21.54 9.24
CA VAL A 20 8.50 20.07 9.21
C VAL A 20 9.81 19.57 8.64
N SER A 21 10.41 18.61 9.34
CA SER A 21 11.56 17.86 8.84
C SER A 21 11.18 16.39 8.69
N TRP A 22 11.57 15.77 7.58
CA TRP A 22 11.31 14.35 7.34
C TRP A 22 12.39 13.70 6.48
N GLU A 23 12.52 12.41 6.65
CA GLU A 23 13.25 11.51 5.76
C GLU A 23 12.39 10.26 5.58
N LYS A 24 11.91 10.03 4.38
CA LYS A 24 11.03 8.89 4.05
C LYS A 24 11.61 8.12 2.87
N ARG A 25 11.52 6.80 2.94
CA ARG A 25 11.95 5.88 1.87
C ARG A 25 10.78 5.05 1.39
N TRP A 26 10.96 4.45 0.24
CA TRP A 26 9.99 3.50 -0.32
C TRP A 26 8.62 4.15 -0.62
N ILE A 27 8.62 5.43 -0.96
CA ILE A 27 7.39 6.17 -1.19
C ILE A 27 6.91 5.93 -2.62
N THR A 28 5.73 5.31 -2.72
CA THR A 28 5.07 5.05 -3.99
C THR A 28 4.81 6.35 -4.74
N LEU A 29 5.17 6.38 -6.00
CA LEU A 29 5.03 7.50 -6.94
C LEU A 29 5.85 8.76 -6.59
N ALA A 30 6.61 8.82 -5.50
CA ALA A 30 7.41 10.01 -5.17
C ALA A 30 8.26 10.54 -6.34
N PRO A 31 8.94 9.71 -7.15
CA PRO A 31 9.75 10.19 -8.27
C PRO A 31 9.00 10.92 -9.38
N VAL A 32 7.68 10.80 -9.44
CA VAL A 32 6.81 11.40 -10.48
C VAL A 32 5.68 12.22 -9.88
N ALA A 33 5.63 12.33 -8.55
CA ALA A 33 4.59 13.07 -7.86
C ALA A 33 4.74 14.58 -8.07
N THR A 34 3.64 15.27 -8.23
CA THR A 34 3.56 16.75 -8.19
C THR A 34 3.18 17.26 -6.80
N VAL A 35 2.51 16.40 -6.02
CA VAL A 35 2.07 16.68 -4.65
C VAL A 35 2.40 15.48 -3.76
N LEU A 36 2.92 15.74 -2.58
CA LEU A 36 3.14 14.74 -1.53
C LEU A 36 2.00 14.78 -0.52
N GLY A 37 1.39 13.63 -0.23
CA GLY A 37 0.60 13.43 0.98
C GLY A 37 1.56 13.15 2.14
N LEU A 38 1.83 14.14 2.97
CA LEU A 38 2.80 14.06 4.06
C LEU A 38 2.08 13.92 5.40
N ALA A 39 2.36 12.83 6.13
CA ALA A 39 1.94 12.66 7.51
C ALA A 39 3.12 12.87 8.46
N PHE A 40 2.92 13.69 9.49
CA PHE A 40 3.95 14.06 10.47
C PHE A 40 3.33 14.26 11.85
N LYS A 41 4.16 14.17 12.90
CA LYS A 41 3.75 14.57 14.26
C LYS A 41 3.85 16.09 14.38
N MET A 42 2.74 16.73 14.75
CA MET A 42 2.65 18.18 14.94
C MET A 42 2.66 18.53 16.41
N PHE A 43 3.41 19.56 16.74
CA PHE A 43 3.52 20.16 18.07
C PHE A 43 3.26 21.65 17.97
N ASP A 44 2.64 22.20 19.00
CA ASP A 44 2.40 23.64 19.17
C ASP A 44 2.97 24.10 20.53
N PRO A 45 4.30 24.26 20.63
CA PRO A 45 4.94 24.66 21.89
C PRO A 45 4.56 26.06 22.35
N GLU A 46 4.19 26.94 21.43
CA GLU A 46 3.85 28.33 21.66
C GLU A 46 2.36 28.57 21.97
N GLY A 47 1.51 27.54 21.76
CA GLY A 47 0.08 27.62 22.02
C GLY A 47 -0.68 28.50 21.01
N LEU A 48 -0.24 28.56 19.76
CA LEU A 48 -0.86 29.34 18.71
C LEU A 48 -2.22 28.78 18.26
N LEU A 49 -2.44 27.48 18.47
CA LEU A 49 -3.69 26.77 18.16
C LEU A 49 -4.51 26.42 19.39
N GLY A 50 -4.04 26.78 20.57
CA GLY A 50 -4.71 26.51 21.85
C GLY A 50 -3.79 25.90 22.91
N ASP A 51 -4.38 25.35 23.98
CA ASP A 51 -3.62 24.89 25.15
C ASP A 51 -2.87 23.57 24.94
N LYS A 52 -3.21 22.82 23.88
CA LYS A 52 -2.64 21.50 23.61
C LYS A 52 -1.30 21.61 22.90
N LYS A 53 -0.21 21.25 23.58
CA LYS A 53 1.14 21.32 23.02
C LYS A 53 1.48 20.20 22.04
N GLU A 54 1.00 18.97 22.27
CA GLU A 54 1.15 17.84 21.36
C GLU A 54 -0.15 17.69 20.57
N ILE A 55 -0.19 18.23 19.35
CA ILE A 55 -1.36 18.18 18.47
C ILE A 55 -1.62 16.77 18.01
N GLY A 56 -0.58 16.06 17.55
CA GLY A 56 -0.64 14.68 17.10
C GLY A 56 -0.33 14.51 15.61
N ILE A 57 -0.65 13.33 15.08
CA ILE A 57 -0.42 13.04 13.65
C ILE A 57 -1.32 13.92 12.80
N THR A 58 -0.71 14.69 11.91
CA THR A 58 -1.36 15.63 11.00
C THR A 58 -0.98 15.28 9.57
N CYS A 59 -1.91 15.40 8.63
CA CYS A 59 -1.69 15.15 7.22
C CYS A 59 -1.80 16.45 6.41
N ALA A 60 -0.85 16.69 5.52
CA ALA A 60 -0.85 17.85 4.64
C ALA A 60 -0.57 17.44 3.18
N LEU A 61 -1.05 18.26 2.24
CA LEU A 61 -0.71 18.17 0.82
C LEU A 61 0.39 19.19 0.52
N VAL A 62 1.57 18.69 0.20
CA VAL A 62 2.76 19.52 -0.03
C VAL A 62 3.20 19.41 -1.48
N PRO A 63 3.18 20.50 -2.27
CA PRO A 63 3.70 20.48 -3.64
C PRO A 63 5.18 20.05 -3.65
N THR A 64 5.55 19.18 -4.60
CA THR A 64 6.93 18.68 -4.68
C THR A 64 7.95 19.76 -5.08
N GLN A 65 7.47 20.84 -5.69
CA GLN A 65 8.29 22.00 -6.08
C GLN A 65 8.42 23.05 -4.96
N HIS A 66 7.78 22.80 -3.81
CA HIS A 66 7.86 23.72 -2.69
C HIS A 66 9.29 23.78 -2.12
N GLU A 67 9.68 25.00 -1.69
CA GLU A 67 11.03 25.27 -1.18
C GLU A 67 11.38 24.30 -0.04
N GLY A 68 12.56 23.66 -0.15
CA GLY A 68 13.08 22.70 0.83
C GLY A 68 12.61 21.28 0.65
N VAL A 69 11.63 20.99 -0.23
CA VAL A 69 11.21 19.63 -0.56
C VAL A 69 12.20 19.01 -1.54
N GLN A 70 12.63 17.79 -1.23
CA GLN A 70 13.56 17.06 -2.10
C GLN A 70 13.00 15.68 -2.44
N ILE A 71 13.06 15.33 -3.71
CA ILE A 71 12.70 14.03 -4.26
C ILE A 71 13.99 13.34 -4.72
N GLY A 72 14.22 12.15 -4.22
CA GLY A 72 15.42 11.39 -4.51
C GLY A 72 15.29 10.48 -5.72
N ARG A 73 16.39 9.78 -6.00
CA ARG A 73 16.49 8.87 -7.14
C ARG A 73 15.52 7.71 -6.97
N ARG A 74 14.85 7.32 -8.07
CA ARG A 74 13.99 6.15 -8.16
C ARG A 74 14.71 4.89 -7.67
N HIS A 75 14.03 4.09 -6.87
CA HIS A 75 14.43 2.72 -6.55
C HIS A 75 14.05 1.76 -7.68
N TRP A 76 14.77 0.65 -7.78
CA TRP A 76 14.51 -0.43 -8.74
C TRP A 76 14.16 -1.71 -7.98
N PRO A 77 12.91 -1.87 -7.52
CA PRO A 77 12.54 -3.02 -6.70
C PRO A 77 12.44 -4.29 -7.56
N SER A 78 13.38 -5.22 -7.37
CA SER A 78 13.37 -6.56 -8.01
C SER A 78 13.13 -6.54 -9.54
N GLY A 79 13.63 -5.53 -10.24
CA GLY A 79 13.41 -5.37 -11.69
C GLY A 79 11.99 -4.95 -12.10
N SER A 80 11.12 -4.69 -11.14
CA SER A 80 9.76 -4.22 -11.38
C SER A 80 9.74 -2.78 -11.91
N ALA A 81 8.77 -2.49 -12.79
CA ALA A 81 8.50 -1.14 -13.29
C ALA A 81 7.86 -0.20 -12.25
N PHE A 82 7.71 -0.67 -11.02
CA PHE A 82 7.08 0.07 -9.93
C PHE A 82 7.85 1.34 -9.56
N MET A 83 7.18 2.50 -9.66
CA MET A 83 7.74 3.81 -9.35
C MET A 83 7.72 4.04 -7.84
N ASN A 84 8.91 4.09 -7.24
CA ASN A 84 9.04 4.39 -5.83
C ASN A 84 10.40 5.04 -5.56
N GLY A 85 10.49 5.88 -4.55
CA GLY A 85 11.71 6.59 -4.22
C GLY A 85 11.65 7.26 -2.86
N PRO A 86 12.78 7.81 -2.40
CA PRO A 86 12.85 8.55 -1.16
C PRO A 86 12.41 10.01 -1.35
N THR A 87 12.00 10.62 -0.26
CA THR A 87 11.74 12.07 -0.17
C THR A 87 12.19 12.57 1.20
N TRP A 88 12.67 13.80 1.24
CA TRP A 88 13.10 14.45 2.48
C TRP A 88 12.89 15.96 2.41
N GLY A 89 12.88 16.57 3.56
CA GLY A 89 12.88 18.00 3.77
C GLY A 89 13.47 18.32 5.13
N ALA A 90 14.14 19.46 5.23
CA ALA A 90 14.72 19.97 6.45
C ALA A 90 14.16 21.34 6.74
N ASP A 91 13.46 21.49 7.87
CA ASP A 91 12.86 22.74 8.33
C ASP A 91 11.95 23.42 7.26
N VAL A 92 11.20 22.62 6.52
CA VAL A 92 10.31 23.10 5.45
C VAL A 92 9.11 23.79 6.06
N PHE A 93 8.83 25.04 5.67
CA PHE A 93 7.65 25.77 6.11
C PHE A 93 6.42 25.31 5.33
N ILE A 94 5.40 24.84 6.02
CA ILE A 94 4.13 24.38 5.44
C ILE A 94 3.00 25.23 6.00
N PRO A 95 2.25 26.00 5.17
CA PRO A 95 1.09 26.75 5.61
C PRO A 95 0.02 25.84 6.23
N LEU A 96 -0.68 26.29 7.27
CA LEU A 96 -1.74 25.47 7.89
C LEU A 96 -2.91 25.20 6.94
N GLU A 97 -3.13 26.02 5.94
CA GLU A 97 -4.15 25.80 4.90
C GLU A 97 -3.90 24.55 4.04
N TRP A 98 -2.65 24.05 4.00
CA TRP A 98 -2.30 22.82 3.29
C TRP A 98 -2.59 21.56 4.11
N ILE A 99 -3.02 21.69 5.35
CA ILE A 99 -3.51 20.58 6.15
C ILE A 99 -4.80 20.03 5.51
N ILE A 100 -4.86 18.73 5.32
CA ILE A 100 -6.05 18.08 4.75
C ILE A 100 -7.23 18.28 5.71
N GLY A 101 -8.28 18.94 5.23
CA GLY A 101 -9.45 19.34 6.02
C GLY A 101 -9.28 20.64 6.81
N GLY A 102 -8.14 21.35 6.62
CA GLY A 102 -7.85 22.61 7.31
C GLY A 102 -7.33 22.42 8.73
N VAL A 103 -7.13 23.54 9.43
CA VAL A 103 -6.55 23.57 10.78
C VAL A 103 -7.35 22.77 11.82
N ASP A 104 -8.66 22.70 11.68
CA ASP A 104 -9.53 21.93 12.59
C ASP A 104 -9.29 20.42 12.53
N TYR A 105 -8.63 19.96 11.49
CA TYR A 105 -8.24 18.57 11.30
C TYR A 105 -6.78 18.27 11.71
N ALA A 106 -6.06 19.27 12.21
CA ALA A 106 -4.74 19.04 12.81
C ALA A 106 -4.85 18.01 13.96
N GLY A 107 -3.96 17.04 13.97
CA GLY A 107 -3.97 15.94 14.93
C GLY A 107 -4.94 14.78 14.63
N ARG A 108 -5.76 14.88 13.60
CA ARG A 108 -6.69 13.80 13.17
C ARG A 108 -6.12 12.91 12.06
N GLY A 109 -4.87 13.08 11.70
CA GLY A 109 -4.24 12.37 10.60
C GLY A 109 -4.22 10.85 10.78
N TRP A 110 -4.11 10.34 12.00
CA TRP A 110 -4.19 8.90 12.24
C TRP A 110 -5.57 8.33 11.88
N GLN A 111 -6.63 9.00 12.30
CA GLN A 111 -7.99 8.60 11.94
C GLN A 111 -8.19 8.60 10.43
N MET A 112 -7.77 9.67 9.74
CA MET A 112 -7.84 9.76 8.27
C MET A 112 -7.11 8.62 7.58
N LEU A 113 -5.87 8.31 8.01
CA LEU A 113 -5.07 7.23 7.42
C LEU A 113 -5.73 5.86 7.63
N VAL A 114 -6.27 5.60 8.83
CA VAL A 114 -6.92 4.32 9.12
C VAL A 114 -8.21 4.18 8.32
N GLU A 115 -9.07 5.19 8.27
CA GLU A 115 -10.34 5.14 7.55
C GLU A 115 -10.14 5.00 6.04
N CYS A 116 -9.25 5.79 5.44
CA CYS A 116 -9.00 5.74 3.99
C CYS A 116 -8.26 4.47 3.55
N LEU A 117 -7.28 4.00 4.34
CA LEU A 117 -6.48 2.83 3.97
C LEU A 117 -7.17 1.50 4.29
N SER A 118 -8.17 1.49 5.18
CA SER A 118 -8.90 0.27 5.53
C SER A 118 -9.67 -0.29 4.34
N VAL A 119 -10.27 0.56 3.51
CA VAL A 119 -10.97 0.16 2.29
C VAL A 119 -10.04 -0.53 1.31
N GLY A 120 -8.88 0.06 1.00
CA GLY A 120 -7.88 -0.56 0.12
C GLY A 120 -7.34 -1.89 0.66
N ARG A 121 -7.20 -2.03 1.99
CA ARG A 121 -6.82 -3.29 2.62
C ARG A 121 -7.89 -4.37 2.52
N CYS A 122 -9.16 -3.98 2.50
CA CYS A 122 -10.28 -4.89 2.37
C CYS A 122 -10.49 -5.36 0.92
N ILE A 123 -10.26 -4.48 -0.05
CA ILE A 123 -10.57 -4.72 -1.47
C ILE A 123 -9.31 -5.14 -2.23
N SER A 124 -8.34 -4.22 -2.38
CA SER A 124 -7.27 -4.36 -3.37
C SER A 124 -6.27 -5.47 -3.03
N LEU A 125 -5.82 -5.55 -1.79
CA LEU A 125 -4.81 -6.54 -1.39
C LEU A 125 -5.37 -7.96 -1.34
N PRO A 126 -6.57 -8.21 -0.77
CA PRO A 126 -7.21 -9.51 -0.88
C PRO A 126 -7.51 -9.91 -2.33
N ALA A 127 -8.02 -8.98 -3.17
CA ALA A 127 -8.30 -9.25 -4.59
C ALA A 127 -7.06 -9.71 -5.36
N ASN A 128 -5.92 -9.04 -5.16
CA ASN A 128 -4.65 -9.48 -5.76
C ASN A 128 -4.27 -10.90 -5.31
N SER A 129 -4.52 -11.23 -4.04
CA SER A 129 -4.23 -12.55 -3.51
C SER A 129 -5.13 -13.62 -4.10
N VAL A 130 -6.43 -13.33 -4.24
CA VAL A 130 -7.41 -14.22 -4.88
C VAL A 130 -7.06 -14.42 -6.36
N ALA A 131 -6.77 -13.34 -7.09
CA ALA A 131 -6.38 -13.43 -8.50
C ALA A 131 -5.13 -14.29 -8.71
N ALA A 132 -4.10 -14.10 -7.87
CA ALA A 132 -2.91 -14.94 -7.90
C ALA A 132 -3.23 -16.41 -7.59
N GLY A 133 -4.12 -16.66 -6.64
CA GLY A 133 -4.61 -18.00 -6.33
C GLY A 133 -5.35 -18.65 -7.50
N MET A 134 -6.27 -17.94 -8.14
CA MET A 134 -7.03 -18.42 -9.30
C MET A 134 -6.11 -18.75 -10.48
N VAL A 135 -5.19 -17.83 -10.82
CA VAL A 135 -4.22 -18.05 -11.90
C VAL A 135 -3.33 -19.26 -11.59
N SER A 136 -2.82 -19.36 -10.36
CA SER A 136 -1.99 -20.50 -9.95
C SER A 136 -2.77 -21.81 -9.99
N SER A 137 -4.01 -21.83 -9.50
CA SER A 137 -4.86 -23.03 -9.55
C SER A 137 -5.09 -23.48 -10.97
N TYR A 138 -5.44 -22.59 -11.86
CA TYR A 138 -5.74 -22.89 -13.27
C TYR A 138 -4.48 -23.36 -14.01
N THR A 139 -3.42 -22.56 -14.00
CA THR A 139 -2.21 -22.83 -14.78
C THR A 139 -1.47 -24.08 -14.28
N THR A 140 -1.37 -24.25 -12.96
CA THR A 140 -0.66 -25.38 -12.36
C THR A 140 -1.42 -26.69 -12.57
N SER A 141 -2.76 -26.69 -12.46
CA SER A 141 -3.59 -27.85 -12.77
C SER A 141 -3.47 -28.29 -14.22
N LEU A 142 -3.47 -27.33 -15.16
CA LEU A 142 -3.26 -27.65 -16.59
C LEU A 142 -1.87 -28.20 -16.85
N TYR A 143 -0.84 -27.57 -16.26
CA TYR A 143 0.53 -28.04 -16.39
C TYR A 143 0.70 -29.46 -15.86
N ALA A 144 0.14 -29.77 -14.69
CA ALA A 144 0.20 -31.09 -14.09
C ALA A 144 -0.49 -32.17 -14.95
N ARG A 145 -1.45 -31.81 -15.80
CA ARG A 145 -2.13 -32.71 -16.72
C ARG A 145 -1.34 -33.02 -17.98
N ILE A 146 -0.52 -32.09 -18.46
CA ILE A 146 0.19 -32.21 -19.74
C ILE A 146 1.68 -32.49 -19.59
N ARG A 147 2.26 -32.28 -18.41
CA ARG A 147 3.67 -32.55 -18.13
C ARG A 147 3.85 -34.01 -17.76
N ASP A 148 4.56 -34.75 -18.57
CA ASP A 148 4.86 -36.16 -18.33
C ASP A 148 6.23 -36.36 -17.69
N GLN A 149 6.30 -37.24 -16.71
CA GLN A 149 7.52 -37.82 -16.15
C GLN A 149 7.26 -39.29 -15.77
N PHE A 150 8.26 -40.13 -15.96
CA PHE A 150 8.15 -41.57 -15.68
C PHE A 150 6.99 -42.25 -16.44
N GLY A 151 6.64 -41.74 -17.62
CA GLY A 151 5.57 -42.26 -18.47
C GLY A 151 4.15 -41.90 -18.07
N LEU A 152 3.99 -40.97 -17.11
CA LEU A 152 2.69 -40.49 -16.63
C LEU A 152 2.65 -38.97 -16.49
N PRO A 153 1.47 -38.34 -16.67
CA PRO A 153 1.26 -36.94 -16.27
C PRO A 153 1.60 -36.75 -14.80
N ILE A 154 2.36 -35.70 -14.46
CA ILE A 154 2.82 -35.49 -13.08
C ILE A 154 1.68 -35.32 -12.08
N GLY A 155 0.50 -34.85 -12.48
CA GLY A 155 -0.69 -34.77 -11.64
C GLY A 155 -1.25 -36.13 -11.17
N LYS A 156 -0.66 -37.26 -11.63
CA LYS A 156 -0.99 -38.61 -11.10
C LYS A 156 -0.15 -39.03 -9.90
N PHE A 157 0.85 -38.25 -9.54
CA PHE A 157 1.68 -38.50 -8.37
C PHE A 157 1.06 -37.86 -7.12
N GLU A 158 0.94 -38.62 -6.05
CA GLU A 158 0.31 -38.18 -4.79
C GLU A 158 0.89 -36.89 -4.24
N GLY A 159 2.22 -36.71 -4.29
CA GLY A 159 2.87 -35.48 -3.82
C GLY A 159 2.47 -34.22 -4.63
N VAL A 160 2.20 -34.38 -5.94
CA VAL A 160 1.70 -33.29 -6.78
C VAL A 160 0.23 -33.03 -6.53
N ASP A 161 -0.57 -34.09 -6.39
CA ASP A 161 -2.01 -34.01 -6.10
C ASP A 161 -2.26 -33.32 -4.74
N GLU A 162 -1.49 -33.67 -3.72
CA GLU A 162 -1.56 -32.99 -2.41
C GLU A 162 -1.25 -31.50 -2.50
N ALA A 163 -0.22 -31.11 -3.27
CA ALA A 163 0.11 -29.69 -3.48
C ALA A 163 -0.98 -28.95 -4.25
N LEU A 164 -1.57 -29.57 -5.29
CA LEU A 164 -2.72 -29.02 -6.01
C LEU A 164 -3.93 -28.84 -5.10
N ALA A 165 -4.21 -29.80 -4.22
CA ALA A 165 -5.30 -29.68 -3.25
C ALA A 165 -5.09 -28.49 -2.30
N ARG A 166 -3.85 -28.26 -1.82
CA ARG A 166 -3.53 -27.07 -1.00
C ARG A 166 -3.71 -25.77 -1.77
N ILE A 167 -3.29 -25.71 -3.04
CA ILE A 167 -3.48 -24.54 -3.91
C ILE A 167 -4.97 -24.20 -4.03
N ILE A 168 -5.79 -25.19 -4.38
CA ILE A 168 -7.23 -25.01 -4.60
C ILE A 168 -7.94 -24.63 -3.29
N ALA A 169 -7.67 -25.33 -2.19
CA ALA A 169 -8.30 -25.06 -0.91
C ALA A 169 -7.96 -23.66 -0.37
N ASN A 170 -6.71 -23.22 -0.47
CA ASN A 170 -6.33 -21.87 -0.06
C ASN A 170 -6.96 -20.80 -0.95
N THR A 171 -7.03 -21.04 -2.26
CA THR A 171 -7.68 -20.12 -3.21
C THR A 171 -9.15 -19.93 -2.89
N TYR A 172 -9.87 -21.04 -2.67
CA TYR A 172 -11.29 -21.01 -2.27
C TYR A 172 -11.52 -20.25 -0.97
N GLN A 173 -10.68 -20.47 0.04
CA GLN A 173 -10.78 -19.75 1.31
C GLN A 173 -10.51 -18.25 1.16
N MET A 174 -9.53 -17.86 0.33
CA MET A 174 -9.25 -16.44 0.05
C MET A 174 -10.44 -15.77 -0.63
N GLU A 175 -11.04 -16.41 -1.62
CA GLU A 175 -12.22 -15.92 -2.35
C GLU A 175 -13.41 -15.77 -1.43
N ALA A 176 -13.82 -16.83 -0.72
CA ALA A 176 -14.97 -16.80 0.19
C ALA A 176 -14.84 -15.73 1.28
N SER A 177 -13.64 -15.55 1.83
CA SER A 177 -13.40 -14.52 2.84
C SER A 177 -13.44 -13.09 2.28
N GLN A 178 -12.99 -12.91 1.04
CA GLN A 178 -13.09 -11.63 0.35
C GLN A 178 -14.55 -11.27 0.03
N ASP A 179 -15.33 -12.22 -0.49
CA ASP A 179 -16.74 -12.02 -0.81
C ASP A 179 -17.56 -11.62 0.42
N LEU A 180 -17.28 -12.24 1.57
CA LEU A 180 -17.89 -11.85 2.84
C LEU A 180 -17.61 -10.39 3.19
N ALA A 181 -16.38 -9.93 3.02
CA ALA A 181 -16.00 -8.56 3.34
C ALA A 181 -16.54 -7.54 2.34
N LEU A 182 -16.55 -7.88 1.05
CA LEU A 182 -17.14 -7.04 0.01
C LEU A 182 -18.65 -6.88 0.21
N THR A 183 -19.35 -7.97 0.53
CA THR A 183 -20.78 -7.93 0.91
C THR A 183 -21.02 -7.00 2.10
N GLY A 184 -20.17 -7.04 3.12
CA GLY A 184 -20.26 -6.10 4.25
C GLY A 184 -20.11 -4.64 3.81
N LEU A 185 -19.17 -4.34 2.90
CA LEU A 185 -19.03 -2.98 2.35
C LEU A 185 -20.24 -2.54 1.54
N ASP A 186 -20.81 -3.43 0.74
CA ASP A 186 -21.99 -3.13 -0.11
C ASP A 186 -23.23 -2.79 0.72
N VAL A 187 -23.36 -3.35 1.92
CA VAL A 187 -24.43 -2.99 2.86
C VAL A 187 -24.08 -1.82 3.78
N GLY A 188 -22.97 -1.13 3.53
CA GLY A 188 -22.55 0.08 4.23
C GLY A 188 -21.78 -0.12 5.53
N GLU A 189 -21.34 -1.36 5.83
CA GLU A 189 -20.52 -1.64 7.00
C GLU A 189 -19.09 -1.07 6.81
N LYS A 190 -18.40 -0.79 7.93
CA LYS A 190 -17.00 -0.35 7.95
C LYS A 190 -16.13 -1.38 8.65
N PRO A 191 -15.81 -2.51 7.99
CA PRO A 191 -15.20 -3.67 8.64
C PRO A 191 -13.69 -3.49 8.89
N SER A 192 -13.30 -2.59 9.78
CA SER A 192 -11.88 -2.27 10.04
C SER A 192 -11.08 -3.46 10.54
N VAL A 193 -11.63 -4.27 11.43
CA VAL A 193 -10.99 -5.48 11.98
C VAL A 193 -10.90 -6.57 10.91
N ILE A 194 -12.03 -6.86 10.22
CA ILE A 194 -12.07 -7.86 9.15
C ILE A 194 -11.09 -7.49 8.03
N SER A 195 -11.01 -6.22 7.66
CA SER A 195 -10.08 -5.71 6.65
C SER A 195 -8.62 -6.00 7.00
N ALA A 196 -8.23 -5.80 8.26
CA ALA A 196 -6.88 -6.11 8.72
C ALA A 196 -6.59 -7.63 8.71
N MET A 197 -7.56 -8.44 9.14
CA MET A 197 -7.47 -9.91 9.12
C MET A 197 -7.36 -10.44 7.70
N LEU A 198 -8.18 -9.97 6.78
CA LEU A 198 -8.16 -10.38 5.38
C LEU A 198 -6.85 -10.04 4.69
N LYS A 199 -6.36 -8.82 4.88
CA LYS A 199 -5.06 -8.43 4.32
C LYS A 199 -3.98 -9.42 4.75
N TYR A 200 -3.90 -9.73 6.03
CA TYR A 200 -2.90 -10.67 6.55
C TYR A 200 -3.11 -12.08 6.01
N HIS A 201 -4.28 -12.65 6.24
CA HIS A 201 -4.54 -14.05 5.91
C HIS A 201 -4.49 -14.34 4.41
N ASN A 202 -5.07 -13.48 3.57
CA ASN A 202 -5.07 -13.70 2.13
C ASN A 202 -3.66 -13.55 1.54
N THR A 203 -2.88 -12.55 1.97
CA THR A 203 -1.51 -12.41 1.47
C THR A 203 -0.59 -13.55 1.93
N GLU A 204 -0.75 -14.08 3.15
CA GLU A 204 0.03 -15.24 3.62
C GLU A 204 -0.40 -16.55 2.94
N ARG A 205 -1.71 -16.73 2.67
CA ARG A 205 -2.19 -17.88 1.87
C ARG A 205 -1.70 -17.80 0.44
N MET A 206 -1.73 -16.63 -0.18
CA MET A 206 -1.19 -16.42 -1.53
C MET A 206 0.28 -16.85 -1.61
N ARG A 207 1.11 -16.53 -0.61
CA ARG A 207 2.51 -16.97 -0.59
C ARG A 207 2.64 -18.50 -0.58
N LYS A 208 1.79 -19.20 0.17
CA LYS A 208 1.78 -20.68 0.19
C LYS A 208 1.37 -21.24 -1.17
N VAL A 209 0.31 -20.67 -1.76
CA VAL A 209 -0.17 -21.06 -3.09
C VAL A 209 0.91 -20.88 -4.16
N LEU A 210 1.58 -19.72 -4.16
CA LEU A 210 2.65 -19.46 -5.11
C LEU A 210 3.85 -20.39 -4.93
N ASN A 211 4.24 -20.71 -3.69
CA ASN A 211 5.32 -21.66 -3.43
C ASN A 211 4.99 -23.07 -3.94
N ASP A 212 3.80 -23.60 -3.60
CA ASP A 212 3.35 -24.90 -4.11
C ASP A 212 3.29 -24.90 -5.66
N ALA A 213 2.81 -23.84 -6.28
CA ALA A 213 2.77 -23.71 -7.73
C ALA A 213 4.18 -23.66 -8.34
N MET A 214 5.09 -22.92 -7.74
CA MET A 214 6.49 -22.86 -8.18
C MET A 214 7.17 -24.21 -8.08
N ASP A 215 6.94 -24.97 -7.03
CA ASP A 215 7.51 -26.30 -6.83
C ASP A 215 7.03 -27.26 -7.92
N ILE A 216 5.73 -27.25 -8.28
CA ILE A 216 5.18 -28.10 -9.34
C ILE A 216 5.73 -27.71 -10.70
N HIS A 217 5.83 -26.44 -11.02
CA HIS A 217 6.39 -25.95 -12.29
C HIS A 217 7.91 -26.07 -12.37
N GLY A 218 8.60 -26.10 -11.22
CA GLY A 218 10.04 -26.23 -11.11
C GLY A 218 10.80 -25.08 -11.77
N GLY A 219 11.89 -25.37 -12.46
CA GLY A 219 12.78 -24.38 -13.06
C GLY A 219 12.10 -23.39 -14.02
N ARG A 220 10.95 -23.75 -14.60
CA ARG A 220 10.19 -22.84 -15.52
C ARG A 220 9.72 -21.55 -14.85
N THR A 221 9.57 -21.54 -13.54
CA THR A 221 9.09 -20.36 -12.80
C THR A 221 10.15 -19.26 -12.67
N VAL A 222 11.42 -19.59 -12.87
CA VAL A 222 12.55 -18.68 -12.71
C VAL A 222 13.30 -18.37 -14.01
N VAL A 223 12.85 -18.96 -15.12
CA VAL A 223 13.43 -18.72 -16.45
C VAL A 223 12.66 -17.64 -17.17
N GLN A 224 13.37 -16.66 -17.71
CA GLN A 224 12.79 -15.70 -18.66
C GLN A 224 12.75 -16.40 -20.02
N GLY A 225 11.54 -16.68 -20.50
CA GLY A 225 11.29 -17.30 -21.80
C GLY A 225 11.12 -16.31 -22.89
#